data_697c3b5152de330526936f0f5e87e434
#
_entry.id   697c3b5152de330526936f0f5e87e434
#
_cell.length_a   1.000
_cell.length_b   1.000
_cell.length_c   1.000
_cell.angle_alpha   90.00
_cell.angle_beta   90.00
_cell.angle_gamma   90.00
#
_symmetry.space_group_name_H-M   'P 1'
#
loop_
_entity.id
_entity.type
_entity.pdbx_description
1 polymer ?
#
loop_
_entity_poly.entity_id
_entity_poly.type
_entity_poly.pdbx_seq_one_letter_code
_entity_poly.pdbx_strand_id
1 'polypeptide(L)'
;LWATVSTRQRPRSADWTPRANTGFIVLMDGRGARIAADGLGYTNECHVSPDGRHLYVNETYGRRLSRFPLAEDGTLGAKEVIAEFGSGEFPDGLAFDAEGQVWVTIIVADRLVRVDPRSGRVARMLDAGDPTHMARIEAAFQAGTLASDDLAQAHSALANPSSLAFTGPGERAAWLGCLLADRIMRVPMPVAGHPPPHWAWQEQAQ
;
A
#
# COMPACT_ATOMS: atom_id res chain seq x y z
N LEU A 1 -14.29 -10.94 3.27
CA LEU A 1 -12.84 -10.85 3.12
C LEU A 1 -12.47 -10.24 1.78
N TRP A 2 -11.56 -9.26 1.78
CA TRP A 2 -10.95 -8.69 0.59
C TRP A 2 -9.58 -9.32 0.35
N ALA A 3 -9.28 -9.70 -0.89
CA ALA A 3 -7.98 -10.22 -1.28
C ALA A 3 -7.49 -9.52 -2.54
N THR A 4 -6.22 -9.14 -2.55
CA THR A 4 -5.57 -8.53 -3.71
C THR A 4 -4.77 -9.57 -4.48
N VAL A 5 -4.80 -9.48 -5.79
CA VAL A 5 -3.96 -10.25 -6.70
C VAL A 5 -3.15 -9.28 -7.54
N SER A 6 -1.85 -9.28 -7.35
CA SER A 6 -0.97 -8.26 -7.92
C SER A 6 -1.04 -8.23 -9.45
N THR A 7 -1.06 -9.40 -10.08
CA THR A 7 -1.02 -9.52 -11.55
C THR A 7 -1.49 -10.90 -12.02
N ARG A 8 -1.98 -10.97 -13.25
CA ARG A 8 -2.21 -12.23 -13.97
C ARG A 8 -1.00 -12.71 -14.76
N GLN A 9 0.05 -11.89 -14.85
CA GLN A 9 1.23 -12.24 -15.64
C GLN A 9 2.06 -13.36 -14.99
N ARG A 10 2.69 -14.17 -15.84
CA ARG A 10 3.64 -15.21 -15.44
C ARG A 10 4.86 -15.17 -16.34
N PRO A 11 6.04 -14.91 -15.82
CA PRO A 11 6.35 -14.59 -14.42
C PRO A 11 5.72 -13.23 -13.99
N ARG A 12 5.51 -13.03 -12.68
CA ARG A 12 4.89 -11.81 -12.16
C ARG A 12 5.68 -10.53 -12.51
N SER A 13 6.99 -10.66 -12.72
CA SER A 13 7.88 -9.57 -13.14
C SER A 13 7.57 -9.04 -14.55
N ALA A 14 6.84 -9.77 -15.38
CA ALA A 14 6.40 -9.27 -16.69
C ALA A 14 5.45 -8.06 -16.59
N ASP A 15 4.85 -7.84 -15.41
CA ASP A 15 3.99 -6.69 -15.12
C ASP A 15 4.71 -5.57 -14.32
N TRP A 16 6.05 -5.66 -14.14
CA TRP A 16 6.86 -4.62 -13.48
C TRP A 16 7.21 -3.51 -14.46
N THR A 17 6.21 -2.89 -15.00
CA THR A 17 6.34 -1.87 -16.06
C THR A 17 5.31 -0.76 -15.87
N PRO A 18 5.50 0.41 -16.51
CA PRO A 18 4.51 1.50 -16.50
C PRO A 18 3.15 1.12 -17.10
N ARG A 19 3.07 -0.01 -17.81
CA ARG A 19 1.85 -0.51 -18.45
C ARG A 19 1.11 -1.56 -17.60
N ALA A 20 1.57 -1.81 -16.36
CA ALA A 20 0.92 -2.74 -15.44
C ALA A 20 -0.58 -2.41 -15.30
N ASN A 21 -1.44 -3.38 -15.59
CA ASN A 21 -2.89 -3.21 -15.55
C ASN A 21 -3.65 -4.53 -15.38
N THR A 22 -2.98 -5.58 -14.92
CA THR A 22 -3.57 -6.92 -14.82
C THR A 22 -3.87 -7.35 -13.38
N GLY A 23 -3.65 -6.46 -12.42
CA GLY A 23 -4.01 -6.65 -11.02
C GLY A 23 -5.52 -6.55 -10.79
N PHE A 24 -6.01 -7.22 -9.74
CA PHE A 24 -7.43 -7.22 -9.40
C PHE A 24 -7.67 -7.44 -7.90
N ILE A 25 -8.89 -7.13 -7.46
CA ILE A 25 -9.36 -7.33 -6.09
C ILE A 25 -10.48 -8.37 -6.11
N VAL A 26 -10.43 -9.33 -5.19
CA VAL A 26 -11.47 -10.35 -4.98
C VAL A 26 -12.21 -10.05 -3.68
N LEU A 27 -13.53 -10.10 -3.72
CA LEU A 27 -14.36 -10.17 -2.54
C LEU A 27 -14.82 -11.61 -2.31
N MET A 28 -14.61 -12.10 -1.10
CA MET A 28 -15.11 -13.39 -0.62
C MET A 28 -16.08 -13.15 0.55
N ASP A 29 -17.32 -13.54 0.37
CA ASP A 29 -18.40 -13.42 1.36
C ASP A 29 -19.35 -14.63 1.30
N GLY A 30 -20.51 -14.55 1.94
CA GLY A 30 -21.50 -15.64 1.93
C GLY A 30 -22.06 -15.99 0.55
N ARG A 31 -21.83 -15.18 -0.48
CA ARG A 31 -22.21 -15.42 -1.89
C ARG A 31 -21.08 -16.07 -2.69
N GLY A 32 -19.93 -16.35 -2.07
CA GLY A 32 -18.75 -16.92 -2.71
C GLY A 32 -17.67 -15.89 -3.03
N ALA A 33 -16.72 -16.27 -3.91
CA ALA A 33 -15.61 -15.42 -4.35
C ALA A 33 -15.93 -14.80 -5.72
N ARG A 34 -15.69 -13.48 -5.84
CA ARG A 34 -15.88 -12.75 -7.12
C ARG A 34 -14.85 -11.64 -7.28
N ILE A 35 -14.48 -11.33 -8.51
CA ILE A 35 -13.66 -10.15 -8.81
C ILE A 35 -14.54 -8.91 -8.61
N ALA A 36 -14.10 -8.05 -7.69
CA ALA A 36 -14.80 -6.81 -7.36
C ALA A 36 -14.23 -5.59 -8.09
N ALA A 37 -12.93 -5.58 -8.39
CA ALA A 37 -12.27 -4.58 -9.21
C ALA A 37 -11.16 -5.23 -10.04
N ASP A 38 -10.91 -4.71 -11.22
CA ASP A 38 -9.98 -5.25 -12.21
C ASP A 38 -9.20 -4.13 -12.92
N GLY A 39 -8.17 -4.48 -13.69
CA GLY A 39 -7.40 -3.51 -14.46
C GLY A 39 -6.51 -2.60 -13.59
N LEU A 40 -6.00 -3.10 -12.46
CA LEU A 40 -5.18 -2.35 -11.52
C LEU A 40 -3.69 -2.49 -11.83
N GLY A 41 -2.93 -1.43 -11.56
CA GLY A 41 -1.50 -1.34 -11.85
C GLY A 41 -0.62 -2.08 -10.84
N TYR A 42 -0.72 -3.41 -10.76
CA TYR A 42 -0.05 -4.27 -9.80
C TYR A 42 -0.58 -4.04 -8.37
N THR A 43 -1.73 -4.63 -8.10
CA THR A 43 -2.47 -4.49 -6.85
C THR A 43 -1.63 -4.96 -5.65
N ASN A 44 -1.52 -4.12 -4.65
CA ASN A 44 -0.85 -4.44 -3.39
C ASN A 44 -1.85 -4.40 -2.22
N GLU A 45 -1.52 -3.79 -1.10
CA GLU A 45 -2.37 -3.78 0.07
C GLU A 45 -3.66 -2.99 -0.15
N CYS A 46 -4.77 -3.49 0.40
CA CYS A 46 -6.05 -2.80 0.40
C CYS A 46 -6.67 -2.77 1.79
N HIS A 47 -7.34 -1.66 2.13
CA HIS A 47 -8.05 -1.48 3.39
C HIS A 47 -9.39 -0.78 3.19
N VAL A 48 -10.41 -1.21 3.92
CA VAL A 48 -11.65 -0.45 4.06
C VAL A 48 -11.39 0.78 4.93
N SER A 49 -11.91 1.94 4.50
CA SER A 49 -11.78 3.18 5.25
C SER A 49 -12.44 3.10 6.63
N PRO A 50 -12.01 3.91 7.61
CA PRO A 50 -12.58 3.92 8.95
C PRO A 50 -14.10 4.11 9.02
N ASP A 51 -14.67 4.84 8.07
CA ASP A 51 -16.12 5.08 7.95
C ASP A 51 -16.88 3.99 7.19
N GLY A 52 -16.19 2.96 6.71
CA GLY A 52 -16.75 1.84 5.95
C GLY A 52 -17.20 2.16 4.53
N ARG A 53 -16.97 3.39 4.04
CA ARG A 53 -17.56 3.87 2.78
C ARG A 53 -16.68 3.69 1.55
N HIS A 54 -15.41 3.36 1.72
CA HIS A 54 -14.47 3.21 0.61
C HIS A 54 -13.53 2.03 0.85
N LEU A 55 -13.14 1.37 -0.23
CA LEU A 55 -11.99 0.46 -0.26
C LEU A 55 -10.82 1.19 -0.90
N TYR A 56 -9.73 1.35 -0.16
CA TYR A 56 -8.47 1.92 -0.65
C TYR A 56 -7.52 0.81 -1.09
N VAL A 57 -6.68 1.09 -2.06
CA VAL A 57 -5.70 0.14 -2.60
C VAL A 57 -4.46 0.85 -3.11
N ASN A 58 -3.29 0.30 -2.82
CA ASN A 58 -2.05 0.68 -3.47
C ASN A 58 -1.88 -0.09 -4.78
N GLU A 59 -1.53 0.64 -5.84
CA GLU A 59 -1.16 0.09 -7.14
C GLU A 59 0.34 0.33 -7.34
N THR A 60 1.19 -0.67 -7.01
CA THR A 60 2.65 -0.51 -6.90
C THR A 60 3.28 0.02 -8.18
N TYR A 61 3.07 -0.67 -9.30
CA TYR A 61 3.62 -0.25 -10.60
C TYR A 61 2.70 0.74 -11.34
N GLY A 62 1.45 0.89 -10.90
CA GLY A 62 0.62 2.04 -11.24
C GLY A 62 1.05 3.32 -10.53
N ARG A 63 1.90 3.22 -9.50
CA ARG A 63 2.44 4.33 -8.69
C ARG A 63 1.36 5.26 -8.17
N ARG A 64 0.30 4.69 -7.57
CA ARG A 64 -0.82 5.48 -7.07
C ARG A 64 -1.54 4.82 -5.91
N LEU A 65 -2.14 5.66 -5.08
CA LEU A 65 -3.16 5.28 -4.12
C LEU A 65 -4.51 5.54 -4.77
N SER A 66 -5.30 4.49 -4.92
CA SER A 66 -6.67 4.56 -5.45
C SER A 66 -7.68 4.21 -4.38
N ARG A 67 -8.94 4.61 -4.58
CA ARG A 67 -10.07 4.15 -3.78
C ARG A 67 -11.28 3.86 -4.66
N PHE A 68 -12.21 3.11 -4.09
CA PHE A 68 -13.51 2.79 -4.67
C PHE A 68 -14.59 3.11 -3.63
N PRO A 69 -15.68 3.81 -3.97
CA PRO A 69 -16.89 3.81 -3.16
C PRO A 69 -17.33 2.37 -2.87
N LEU A 70 -17.65 2.08 -1.61
CA LEU A 70 -18.02 0.75 -1.16
C LEU A 70 -19.47 0.75 -0.68
N ALA A 71 -20.32 -0.02 -1.35
CA ALA A 71 -21.69 -0.25 -0.95
C ALA A 71 -21.80 -1.33 0.14
N GLU A 72 -22.89 -1.35 0.90
CA GLU A 72 -23.11 -2.32 1.98
C GLU A 72 -23.09 -3.78 1.51
N ASP A 73 -23.47 -4.03 0.27
CA ASP A 73 -23.42 -5.36 -0.33
C ASP A 73 -22.05 -5.78 -0.85
N GLY A 74 -21.02 -4.93 -0.66
CA GLY A 74 -19.66 -5.14 -1.12
C GLY A 74 -19.42 -4.75 -2.59
N THR A 75 -20.39 -4.14 -3.27
CA THR A 75 -20.19 -3.62 -4.62
C THR A 75 -19.28 -2.39 -4.58
N LEU A 76 -18.31 -2.35 -5.48
CA LEU A 76 -17.40 -1.22 -5.65
C LEU A 76 -17.89 -0.28 -6.75
N GLY A 77 -17.88 1.02 -6.46
CA GLY A 77 -18.15 2.07 -7.43
C GLY A 77 -16.97 2.34 -8.38
N ALA A 78 -17.02 3.47 -9.09
CA ALA A 78 -15.93 3.87 -9.99
C ALA A 78 -14.63 4.15 -9.22
N LYS A 79 -13.50 3.73 -9.81
CA LYS A 79 -12.17 4.00 -9.25
C LYS A 79 -11.86 5.49 -9.25
N GLU A 80 -11.36 5.98 -8.13
CA GLU A 80 -10.84 7.34 -7.94
C GLU A 80 -9.35 7.26 -7.58
N VAL A 81 -8.51 8.02 -8.29
CA VAL A 81 -7.09 8.16 -7.92
C VAL A 81 -6.99 9.28 -6.88
N ILE A 82 -6.45 8.97 -5.71
CA ILE A 82 -6.30 9.90 -4.59
C ILE A 82 -4.96 10.59 -4.59
N ALA A 83 -3.89 9.84 -4.88
CA ALA A 83 -2.55 10.38 -4.99
C ALA A 83 -1.75 9.60 -6.04
N GLU A 84 -0.92 10.31 -6.78
CA GLU A 84 0.09 9.73 -7.67
C GLU A 84 1.47 9.94 -7.06
N PHE A 85 2.34 8.95 -7.22
CA PHE A 85 3.71 8.96 -6.71
C PHE A 85 4.70 9.17 -7.84
N GLY A 86 5.81 9.79 -7.51
CA GLY A 86 6.81 10.23 -8.49
C GLY A 86 7.76 9.12 -8.95
N SER A 87 8.81 9.56 -9.63
CA SER A 87 9.89 8.70 -10.12
C SER A 87 10.55 7.95 -8.96
N GLY A 88 10.70 6.62 -9.11
CA GLY A 88 11.28 5.75 -8.09
C GLY A 88 10.42 5.54 -6.84
N GLU A 89 9.18 6.01 -6.83
CA GLU A 89 8.25 5.87 -5.71
C GLU A 89 7.19 4.80 -6.02
N PHE A 90 7.31 3.62 -5.38
CA PHE A 90 6.42 2.49 -5.58
C PHE A 90 5.66 2.18 -4.28
N PRO A 91 4.35 2.48 -4.19
CA PRO A 91 3.55 2.25 -2.97
C PRO A 91 3.35 0.75 -2.72
N ASP A 92 3.42 0.36 -1.44
CA ASP A 92 3.29 -1.04 -1.02
C ASP A 92 2.27 -1.18 0.14
N GLY A 93 2.69 -1.00 1.38
CA GLY A 93 1.83 -1.11 2.56
C GLY A 93 0.91 0.09 2.78
N LEU A 94 -0.22 -0.15 3.46
CA LEU A 94 -1.28 0.83 3.66
C LEU A 94 -1.85 0.72 5.08
N ALA A 95 -2.05 1.84 5.78
CA ALA A 95 -2.83 1.89 7.03
C ALA A 95 -3.53 3.24 7.21
N PHE A 96 -4.59 3.25 8.04
CA PHE A 96 -5.25 4.49 8.44
C PHE A 96 -4.82 4.92 9.84
N ASP A 97 -4.68 6.23 10.03
CA ASP A 97 -4.55 6.81 11.37
C ASP A 97 -5.92 7.21 11.95
N ALA A 98 -5.92 7.60 13.23
CA ALA A 98 -7.11 7.99 13.97
C ALA A 98 -7.76 9.29 13.44
N GLU A 99 -7.05 10.06 12.60
CA GLU A 99 -7.58 11.25 11.92
C GLU A 99 -8.12 10.94 10.52
N GLY A 100 -8.12 9.64 10.12
CA GLY A 100 -8.59 9.17 8.82
C GLY A 100 -7.64 9.46 7.66
N GLN A 101 -6.38 9.81 7.95
CA GLN A 101 -5.36 9.95 6.92
C GLN A 101 -4.78 8.58 6.55
N VAL A 102 -4.28 8.48 5.33
CA VAL A 102 -3.71 7.23 4.79
C VAL A 102 -2.20 7.26 4.90
N TRP A 103 -1.62 6.27 5.54
CA TRP A 103 -0.18 6.07 5.59
C TRP A 103 0.23 5.03 4.57
N VAL A 104 1.25 5.32 3.79
CA VAL A 104 1.73 4.46 2.71
C VAL A 104 3.23 4.26 2.82
N THR A 105 3.67 3.01 2.80
CA THR A 105 5.09 2.69 2.64
C THR A 105 5.46 2.73 1.17
N ILE A 106 6.63 3.27 0.87
CA ILE A 106 7.14 3.42 -0.50
C ILE A 106 8.44 2.66 -0.61
N ILE A 107 8.42 1.53 -1.31
CA ILE A 107 9.62 0.76 -1.60
C ILE A 107 10.50 1.48 -2.65
N VAL A 108 11.77 1.12 -2.73
CA VAL A 108 12.81 1.74 -3.56
C VAL A 108 13.20 3.13 -3.07
N ALA A 109 12.22 4.01 -2.85
CA ALA A 109 12.46 5.34 -2.29
C ALA A 109 12.68 5.34 -0.77
N ASP A 110 12.55 4.19 -0.11
CA ASP A 110 12.72 4.05 1.35
C ASP A 110 11.99 5.15 2.13
N ARG A 111 10.67 5.25 1.93
CA ARG A 111 9.84 6.32 2.51
C ARG A 111 8.63 5.79 3.24
N LEU A 112 8.19 6.58 4.22
CA LEU A 112 6.86 6.53 4.79
C LEU A 112 6.19 7.88 4.52
N VAL A 113 5.03 7.85 3.88
CA VAL A 113 4.27 9.05 3.55
C VAL A 113 2.89 9.03 4.17
N ARG A 114 2.34 10.22 4.43
CA ARG A 114 0.98 10.45 4.91
C ARG A 114 0.19 11.18 3.83
N VAL A 115 -0.92 10.60 3.41
CA VAL A 115 -1.78 11.13 2.35
C VAL A 115 -3.09 11.62 2.95
N ASP A 116 -3.46 12.87 2.66
CA ASP A 116 -4.79 13.39 2.96
C ASP A 116 -5.78 12.90 1.88
N PRO A 117 -6.75 12.03 2.24
CA PRO A 117 -7.66 11.44 1.25
C PRO A 117 -8.67 12.42 0.66
N ARG A 118 -8.77 13.64 1.19
CA ARG A 118 -9.68 14.68 0.67
C ARG A 118 -9.01 15.54 -0.40
N SER A 119 -7.75 15.89 -0.18
CA SER A 119 -7.00 16.79 -1.07
C SER A 119 -5.99 16.06 -1.96
N GLY A 120 -5.67 14.79 -1.68
CA GLY A 120 -4.60 14.05 -2.32
C GLY A 120 -3.19 14.50 -1.92
N ARG A 121 -3.07 15.43 -0.96
CA ARG A 121 -1.77 15.95 -0.53
C ARG A 121 -0.94 14.87 0.15
N VAL A 122 0.29 14.70 -0.34
CA VAL A 122 1.28 13.75 0.18
C VAL A 122 2.29 14.49 1.05
N ALA A 123 2.47 14.06 2.30
CA ALA A 123 3.50 14.54 3.20
C ALA A 123 4.52 13.41 3.47
N ARG A 124 5.81 13.70 3.27
CA ARG A 124 6.89 12.75 3.60
C ARG A 124 7.15 12.79 5.09
N MET A 125 7.01 11.66 5.75
CA MET A 125 7.16 11.52 7.20
C MET A 125 8.50 10.88 7.57
N LEU A 126 8.95 9.88 6.78
CA LEU A 126 10.31 9.35 6.78
C LEU A 126 10.80 9.36 5.32
N ASP A 127 12.04 9.76 5.13
CA ASP A 127 12.68 9.78 3.80
C ASP A 127 14.15 9.41 3.97
N ALA A 128 14.50 8.21 3.54
CA ALA A 128 15.85 7.67 3.55
C ALA A 128 16.31 7.25 2.14
N GLY A 129 15.61 7.75 1.11
CA GLY A 129 15.85 7.38 -0.27
C GLY A 129 17.23 7.77 -0.78
N ASP A 130 17.85 6.88 -1.54
CA ASP A 130 19.05 7.15 -2.32
C ASP A 130 18.65 7.61 -3.75
N PRO A 131 18.89 8.88 -4.11
CA PRO A 131 18.49 9.40 -5.43
C PRO A 131 19.14 8.64 -6.60
N THR A 132 20.37 8.14 -6.45
CA THR A 132 21.07 7.39 -7.48
C THR A 132 20.43 6.03 -7.71
N HIS A 133 20.10 5.33 -6.62
CA HIS A 133 19.35 4.07 -6.68
C HIS A 133 17.96 4.28 -7.28
N MET A 134 17.21 5.26 -6.82
CA MET A 134 15.88 5.58 -7.35
C MET A 134 15.92 5.86 -8.86
N ALA A 135 16.89 6.65 -9.33
CA ALA A 135 17.03 6.94 -10.75
C ALA A 135 17.36 5.70 -11.58
N ARG A 136 18.20 4.81 -11.07
CA ARG A 136 18.55 3.53 -11.72
C ARG A 136 17.33 2.63 -11.85
N ILE A 137 16.56 2.47 -10.77
CA ILE A 137 15.34 1.65 -10.77
C ILE A 137 14.27 2.27 -11.70
N GLU A 138 14.11 3.58 -11.66
CA GLU A 138 13.19 4.28 -12.58
C GLU A 138 13.55 4.02 -14.05
N ALA A 139 14.82 4.11 -14.41
CA ALA A 139 15.27 3.85 -15.78
C ALA A 139 14.94 2.41 -16.22
N ALA A 140 15.21 1.41 -15.37
CA ALA A 140 14.88 0.02 -15.64
C ALA A 140 13.36 -0.20 -15.74
N PHE A 141 12.60 0.42 -14.86
CA PHE A 141 11.12 0.38 -14.86
C PHE A 141 10.54 0.95 -16.16
N GLN A 142 11.00 2.14 -16.58
CA GLN A 142 10.53 2.76 -17.82
C GLN A 142 10.91 1.97 -19.07
N ALA A 143 12.09 1.33 -19.07
CA ALA A 143 12.53 0.45 -20.12
C ALA A 143 11.83 -0.92 -20.14
N GLY A 144 11.09 -1.28 -19.08
CA GLY A 144 10.48 -2.61 -18.93
C GLY A 144 11.50 -3.72 -18.69
N THR A 145 12.67 -3.39 -18.12
CA THR A 145 13.77 -4.33 -17.84
C THR A 145 13.97 -4.55 -16.33
N LEU A 146 13.08 -4.00 -15.48
CA LEU A 146 13.18 -4.15 -14.03
C LEU A 146 13.13 -5.63 -13.63
N ALA A 147 14.14 -6.08 -12.87
CA ALA A 147 14.29 -7.46 -12.44
C ALA A 147 14.39 -7.58 -10.91
N SER A 148 14.27 -8.80 -10.39
CA SER A 148 14.35 -9.07 -8.95
C SER A 148 15.70 -8.65 -8.35
N ASP A 149 16.78 -8.83 -9.07
CA ASP A 149 18.14 -8.46 -8.62
C ASP A 149 18.29 -6.94 -8.43
N ASP A 150 17.56 -6.14 -9.21
CA ASP A 150 17.53 -4.69 -9.06
C ASP A 150 16.96 -4.25 -7.72
N LEU A 151 16.03 -5.02 -7.16
CA LEU A 151 15.35 -4.77 -5.91
C LEU A 151 15.96 -5.52 -4.71
N ALA A 152 17.04 -6.30 -4.92
CA ALA A 152 17.60 -7.20 -3.92
C ALA A 152 18.61 -6.53 -2.96
N GLN A 153 18.89 -5.24 -3.10
CA GLN A 153 19.88 -4.52 -2.29
C GLN A 153 19.21 -3.45 -1.43
N ALA A 154 19.51 -3.47 -0.13
CA ALA A 154 19.13 -2.40 0.78
C ALA A 154 20.06 -1.19 0.60
N HIS A 155 19.48 0.00 0.47
CA HIS A 155 20.21 1.26 0.29
C HIS A 155 20.08 2.18 1.51
N SER A 156 19.26 1.80 2.49
CA SER A 156 19.09 2.51 3.75
C SER A 156 18.77 1.56 4.90
N ALA A 157 18.69 2.09 6.11
CA ALA A 157 18.23 1.33 7.28
C ALA A 157 16.75 0.90 7.17
N LEU A 158 15.93 1.55 6.32
CA LEU A 158 14.54 1.17 6.07
C LEU A 158 14.42 -0.05 5.15
N ALA A 159 15.43 -0.34 4.32
CA ALA A 159 15.56 -1.60 3.56
C ALA A 159 14.26 -2.02 2.84
N ASN A 160 13.69 -1.13 2.04
CA ASN A 160 12.40 -1.29 1.34
C ASN A 160 11.22 -1.54 2.30
N PRO A 161 10.73 -0.49 3.00
CA PRO A 161 9.57 -0.61 3.88
C PRO A 161 8.33 -1.00 3.07
N SER A 162 7.75 -2.17 3.37
CA SER A 162 6.70 -2.79 2.57
C SER A 162 5.37 -2.92 3.29
N SER A 163 5.36 -2.77 4.61
CA SER A 163 4.14 -2.84 5.41
C SER A 163 4.26 -1.97 6.65
N LEU A 164 3.12 -1.54 7.18
CA LEU A 164 3.07 -0.89 8.48
C LEU A 164 1.85 -1.34 9.27
N ALA A 165 2.02 -1.42 10.59
CA ALA A 165 0.93 -1.65 11.52
C ALA A 165 1.08 -0.69 12.70
N PHE A 166 0.04 0.09 12.99
CA PHE A 166 0.03 0.90 14.19
C PHE A 166 0.04 0.02 15.44
N THR A 167 0.67 0.51 16.50
CA THR A 167 0.68 -0.15 17.82
C THR A 167 -0.70 -0.05 18.49
N GLY A 168 -0.82 -0.59 19.71
CA GLY A 168 -2.05 -0.68 20.47
C GLY A 168 -2.85 0.61 20.63
N PRO A 169 -4.06 0.51 21.20
CA PRO A 169 -5.00 1.63 21.29
C PRO A 169 -4.38 2.88 21.93
N GLY A 170 -4.47 4.01 21.24
CA GLY A 170 -3.96 5.30 21.73
C GLY A 170 -2.46 5.48 21.67
N GLU A 171 -1.68 4.45 21.36
CA GLU A 171 -0.23 4.58 21.21
C GLU A 171 0.13 5.31 19.90
N ARG A 172 1.12 6.18 19.99
CA ARG A 172 1.65 6.93 18.84
C ARG A 172 2.93 6.28 18.32
N ALA A 173 2.80 5.07 17.81
CA ALA A 173 3.89 4.35 17.17
C ALA A 173 3.35 3.37 16.12
N ALA A 174 4.21 2.95 15.22
CA ALA A 174 3.93 1.89 14.25
C ALA A 174 5.12 0.95 14.12
N TRP A 175 4.84 -0.27 13.70
CA TRP A 175 5.82 -1.25 13.28
C TRP A 175 5.93 -1.22 11.76
N LEU A 176 7.15 -1.15 11.24
CA LEU A 176 7.43 -1.28 9.81
C LEU A 176 8.04 -2.64 9.53
N GLY A 177 7.43 -3.37 8.59
CA GLY A 177 8.03 -4.53 7.94
C GLY A 177 8.77 -4.08 6.68
N CYS A 178 9.95 -4.66 6.45
CA CYS A 178 10.83 -4.27 5.36
C CYS A 178 11.25 -5.50 4.56
N LEU A 179 11.28 -5.41 3.22
CA LEU A 179 11.54 -6.56 2.35
C LEU A 179 12.95 -7.13 2.50
N LEU A 180 13.93 -6.28 2.83
CA LEU A 180 15.34 -6.62 2.83
C LEU A 180 15.98 -6.57 4.23
N ALA A 181 15.18 -6.40 5.29
CA ALA A 181 15.64 -6.42 6.66
C ALA A 181 15.31 -7.75 7.36
N ASP A 182 16.14 -8.14 8.30
CA ASP A 182 15.96 -9.29 9.19
C ASP A 182 15.20 -8.94 10.49
N ARG A 183 14.63 -7.73 10.56
CA ARG A 183 13.95 -7.17 11.72
C ARG A 183 12.74 -6.33 11.31
N ILE A 184 11.84 -6.14 12.24
CA ILE A 184 10.80 -5.11 12.16
C ILE A 184 11.25 -3.88 12.96
N MET A 185 10.86 -2.69 12.52
CA MET A 185 11.26 -1.43 13.16
C MET A 185 10.06 -0.76 13.81
N ARG A 186 10.22 -0.37 15.07
CA ARG A 186 9.25 0.49 15.75
C ARG A 186 9.61 1.94 15.49
N VAL A 187 8.67 2.70 14.94
CA VAL A 187 8.84 4.13 14.66
C VAL A 187 7.83 4.94 15.46
N PRO A 188 8.23 6.10 16.03
CA PRO A 188 7.31 7.03 16.67
C PRO A 188 6.43 7.69 15.59
N MET A 189 5.14 7.86 15.89
CA MET A 189 4.17 8.45 15.00
C MET A 189 3.57 9.72 15.62
N PRO A 190 3.23 10.74 14.83
CA PRO A 190 2.63 11.97 15.34
C PRO A 190 1.19 11.76 15.85
N VAL A 191 0.55 10.67 15.43
CA VAL A 191 -0.85 10.35 15.69
C VAL A 191 -0.99 8.84 15.93
N ALA A 192 -2.02 8.42 16.67
CA ALA A 192 -2.34 7.01 16.86
C ALA A 192 -2.95 6.41 15.58
N GLY A 193 -2.89 5.09 15.44
CA GLY A 193 -3.56 4.37 14.37
C GLY A 193 -5.06 4.29 14.56
N HIS A 194 -5.78 4.11 13.46
CA HIS A 194 -7.19 3.68 13.52
C HIS A 194 -7.23 2.23 13.98
N PRO A 195 -8.05 1.88 14.99
CA PRO A 195 -8.16 0.52 15.49
C PRO A 195 -8.64 -0.44 14.39
N PRO A 196 -7.91 -1.52 14.10
CA PRO A 196 -8.39 -2.53 13.17
C PRO A 196 -9.61 -3.26 13.72
N PRO A 197 -10.53 -3.74 12.89
CA PRO A 197 -11.80 -4.36 13.34
C PRO A 197 -11.63 -5.53 14.33
N HIS A 198 -10.53 -6.30 14.21
CA HIS A 198 -10.29 -7.45 15.07
C HIS A 198 -9.96 -7.09 16.54
N TRP A 199 -9.61 -5.85 16.85
CA TRP A 199 -9.44 -5.43 18.24
C TRP A 199 -10.77 -5.46 19.00
N ALA A 200 -11.90 -5.13 18.33
CA ALA A 200 -13.23 -5.22 18.95
C ALA A 200 -13.70 -6.66 19.19
N TRP A 201 -13.09 -7.67 18.56
CA TRP A 201 -13.47 -9.08 18.80
C TRP A 201 -13.05 -9.59 20.17
N GLN A 202 -12.02 -9.03 20.77
CA GLN A 202 -11.54 -9.41 22.09
C GLN A 202 -12.50 -8.96 23.21
N GLU A 203 -13.27 -7.88 22.99
CA GLU A 203 -14.25 -7.39 23.96
C GLU A 203 -15.54 -8.23 23.99
N GLN A 204 -15.83 -8.99 22.95
CA GLN A 204 -17.02 -9.85 22.84
C GLN A 204 -16.80 -11.28 23.39
N ALA A 205 -15.55 -11.63 23.71
CA ALA A 205 -15.16 -12.97 24.19
C ALA A 205 -15.08 -13.07 25.74
N GLN A 206 -15.46 -12.01 26.48
CA GLN A 206 -15.57 -11.97 27.93
C GLN A 206 -17.04 -11.92 28.35
#